data_7d9529ee41d5b974db33f5b40e28224b
#
_entry.id   7d9529ee41d5b974db33f5b40e28224b
#
_cell.length_a   1.000
_cell.length_b   1.000
_cell.length_c   1.000
_cell.angle_alpha   90.00
_cell.angle_beta   90.00
_cell.angle_gamma   90.00
#
_symmetry.space_group_name_H-M   'P 1'
#
loop_
_entity.id
_entity.type
_entity.pdbx_description
1 polymer ?
#
loop_
_entity_poly.entity_id
_entity_poly.type
_entity_poly.pdbx_seq_one_letter_code
_entity_poly.pdbx_strand_id
1 'polypeptide(L)' 'MPEQLSDEEVAEAVDKAITDSSADSMKDMGKLMGMLKGQLDGKADMGLVSRLIKDKLS' A
#
# COMPACT_ATOMS: atom_id res chain seq x y z
N MET A 1 22.33 -5.07 -3.46
CA MET A 1 21.44 -4.60 -4.50
C MET A 1 20.11 -4.20 -3.92
N PRO A 2 19.74 -2.97 -4.11
CA PRO A 2 18.45 -2.55 -3.59
C PRO A 2 17.34 -3.21 -4.39
N GLU A 3 16.50 -3.91 -3.71
CA GLU A 3 15.37 -4.55 -4.33
C GLU A 3 14.14 -3.74 -4.05
N GLN A 4 13.96 -2.72 -4.86
CA GLN A 4 12.77 -1.92 -4.74
C GLN A 4 11.74 -2.41 -5.73
N LEU A 5 10.51 -2.48 -5.28
CA LEU A 5 9.41 -2.87 -6.14
C LEU A 5 9.12 -1.75 -7.12
N SER A 6 8.69 -2.13 -8.32
CA SER A 6 8.27 -1.13 -9.29
C SER A 6 6.93 -0.53 -8.84
N ASP A 7 6.57 0.58 -9.46
CA ASP A 7 5.29 1.22 -9.12
C ASP A 7 4.12 0.26 -9.33
N GLU A 8 4.21 -0.55 -10.38
CA GLU A 8 3.17 -1.53 -10.66
C GLU A 8 3.07 -2.58 -9.57
N GLU A 9 4.22 -3.04 -9.09
CA GLU A 9 4.25 -4.04 -8.04
C GLU A 9 3.72 -3.46 -6.72
N VAL A 10 4.07 -2.22 -6.44
CA VAL A 10 3.56 -1.55 -5.25
C VAL A 10 2.05 -1.39 -5.35
N ALA A 11 1.56 -1.01 -6.52
CA ALA A 11 0.13 -0.85 -6.74
C ALA A 11 -0.62 -2.17 -6.55
N GLU A 12 -0.03 -3.26 -7.01
CA GLU A 12 -0.62 -4.59 -6.82
C GLU A 12 -0.68 -4.96 -5.35
N ALA A 13 0.39 -4.67 -4.62
CA ALA A 13 0.43 -4.96 -3.20
C ALA A 13 -0.63 -4.16 -2.45
N VAL A 14 -0.77 -2.90 -2.82
CA VAL A 14 -1.78 -2.03 -2.22
C VAL A 14 -3.19 -2.56 -2.52
N ASP A 15 -3.43 -2.91 -3.76
CA ASP A 15 -4.73 -3.42 -4.18
C ASP A 15 -5.08 -4.71 -3.44
N LYS A 16 -4.10 -5.58 -3.29
CA LYS A 16 -4.28 -6.83 -2.60
C LYS A 16 -4.57 -6.61 -1.11
N ALA A 17 -3.86 -5.66 -0.51
CA ALA A 17 -4.09 -5.34 0.89
C ALA A 17 -5.49 -4.78 1.11
N ILE A 18 -5.96 -3.96 0.18
CA ILE A 18 -7.31 -3.41 0.26
C ILE A 18 -8.34 -4.53 0.18
N THR A 19 -8.14 -5.45 -0.75
CA THR A 19 -9.04 -6.58 -0.91
C THR A 19 -9.04 -7.48 0.33
N ASP A 20 -7.85 -7.77 0.86
CA ASP A 20 -7.71 -8.64 2.02
C ASP A 20 -8.34 -8.05 3.27
N SER A 21 -8.19 -6.75 3.46
CA SER A 21 -8.71 -6.09 4.66
C SER A 21 -10.14 -5.63 4.47
N SER A 22 -10.68 -5.77 3.28
CA SER A 22 -12.02 -5.29 2.94
C SER A 22 -12.16 -3.79 3.20
N ALA A 23 -11.07 -3.08 3.03
CA ALA A 23 -11.06 -1.63 3.21
C ALA A 23 -11.84 -0.97 2.09
N ASP A 24 -12.79 -0.12 2.44
CA ASP A 24 -13.60 0.55 1.44
C ASP A 24 -13.74 2.05 1.70
N SER A 25 -12.97 2.58 2.63
CA SER A 25 -13.04 4.00 2.93
C SER A 25 -11.71 4.48 3.47
N MET A 26 -11.56 5.81 3.53
CA MET A 26 -10.34 6.42 4.05
C MET A 26 -10.10 6.10 5.51
N LYS A 27 -11.11 5.66 6.21
CA LYS A 27 -10.97 5.30 7.62
C LYS A 27 -10.04 4.11 7.79
N ASP A 28 -9.96 3.25 6.78
CA ASP A 28 -9.12 2.07 6.83
C ASP A 28 -7.69 2.35 6.38
N MET A 29 -7.41 3.56 5.97
CA MET A 29 -6.10 3.92 5.46
C MET A 29 -4.98 3.64 6.47
N GLY A 30 -5.20 4.01 7.73
CA GLY A 30 -4.20 3.77 8.77
C GLY A 30 -3.91 2.29 8.94
N LYS A 31 -4.94 1.47 8.88
CA LYS A 31 -4.80 0.03 8.98
C LYS A 31 -4.02 -0.53 7.81
N LEU A 32 -4.36 -0.09 6.60
CA LEU A 32 -3.65 -0.50 5.39
C LEU A 32 -2.19 -0.07 5.44
N MET A 33 -1.94 1.14 5.88
CA MET A 33 -0.57 1.63 5.99
C MET A 33 0.26 0.78 6.94
N GLY A 34 -0.34 0.38 8.05
CA GLY A 34 0.35 -0.48 9.01
C GLY A 34 0.70 -1.83 8.40
N MET A 35 -0.24 -2.42 7.67
CA MET A 35 -0.02 -3.70 7.02
C MET A 35 1.06 -3.60 5.95
N LEU A 36 0.94 -2.60 5.09
CA LEU A 36 1.86 -2.43 3.97
C LEU A 36 3.24 -2.00 4.43
N LYS A 37 3.30 -1.23 5.50
CA LYS A 37 4.59 -0.84 6.06
C LYS A 37 5.40 -2.06 6.46
N GLY A 38 4.76 -3.04 7.06
CA GLY A 38 5.44 -4.27 7.42
C GLY A 38 5.89 -5.08 6.22
N GLN A 39 5.08 -5.07 5.17
CA GLN A 39 5.38 -5.85 3.96
C GLN A 39 6.37 -5.15 3.04
N LEU A 40 6.26 -3.85 2.91
CA LEU A 40 7.01 -3.08 1.93
C LEU A 40 8.14 -2.25 2.53
N ASP A 41 8.38 -2.38 3.80
CA ASP A 41 9.43 -1.62 4.47
C ASP A 41 10.78 -1.91 3.80
N GLY A 42 11.44 -0.85 3.38
CA GLY A 42 12.71 -0.98 2.68
C GLY A 42 12.61 -1.39 1.22
N LYS A 43 11.40 -1.73 0.75
CA LYS A 43 11.20 -2.16 -0.63
C LYS A 43 10.44 -1.14 -1.45
N ALA A 44 9.74 -0.23 -0.81
CA ALA A 44 8.97 0.77 -1.51
C ALA A 44 8.94 2.05 -0.70
N ASP A 45 8.70 3.17 -1.39
CA ASP A 45 8.55 4.46 -0.74
C ASP A 45 7.17 4.52 -0.10
N MET A 46 7.15 4.71 1.20
CA MET A 46 5.88 4.77 1.92
C MET A 46 5.02 5.95 1.47
N GLY A 47 5.65 7.00 0.97
CA GLY A 47 4.91 8.11 0.40
C GLY A 47 4.10 7.70 -0.82
N LEU A 48 4.71 6.87 -1.65
CA LEU A 48 4.04 6.32 -2.83
C LEU A 48 2.90 5.39 -2.41
N VAL A 49 3.16 4.54 -1.41
CA VAL A 49 2.15 3.62 -0.91
C VAL A 49 0.95 4.39 -0.39
N SER A 50 1.19 5.43 0.39
CA SER A 50 0.12 6.26 0.94
C SER A 50 -0.71 6.88 -0.18
N ARG A 51 -0.03 7.38 -1.21
CA ARG A 51 -0.70 8.00 -2.36
C ARG A 51 -1.58 6.98 -3.08
N LEU A 52 -1.06 5.78 -3.29
CA LEU A 52 -1.82 4.74 -3.99
C LEU A 52 -3.04 4.31 -3.18
N ILE A 53 -2.91 4.19 -1.88
CA ILE A 53 -4.03 3.84 -1.03
C ILE A 53 -5.11 4.92 -1.11
N LYS A 54 -4.69 6.15 -1.00
CA LYS A 54 -5.61 7.28 -1.06
C LYS A 54 -6.34 7.30 -2.40
N ASP A 55 -5.61 7.06 -3.48
CA ASP A 55 -6.18 7.07 -4.81
C ASP A 55 -7.21 5.96 -4.99
N LYS A 56 -6.92 4.79 -4.43
CA LYS A 56 -7.82 3.65 -4.57
C LYS A 56 -9.05 3.76 -3.68
N LEU A 57 -8.93 4.42 -2.54
CA LEU A 57 -10.04 4.54 -1.60
C LEU A 57 -10.90 5.78 -1.81
N SER A 58 -10.41 6.70 -2.59
CA SER A 58 -11.17 7.94 -2.84
C SER A 58 -12.25 7.79 -3.89
#